data_73e5456daedd2108f8923729d2a8c58f
#
_entry.id   73e5456daedd2108f8923729d2a8c58f
#
_cell.length_a   1.000
_cell.length_b   1.000
_cell.length_c   1.000
_cell.angle_alpha   90.00
_cell.angle_beta   90.00
_cell.angle_gamma   90.00
#
_symmetry.space_group_name_H-M   'P 1'
#
loop_
_entity.id
_entity.type
_entity.pdbx_description
1 polymer ?
#
loop_
_entity_poly.entity_id
_entity_poly.type
_entity_poly.pdbx_seq_one_letter_code
_entity_poly.pdbx_strand_id
1 'polypeptide(L)'
;MSFVSIITPSHNSVQFISVTIQSVLDQSFSDWELIIVDDCSTDNSVEVIQSFVEQDSRIKLIRLSENSGAAVARNTAIEAAQGRYIAFLDSDDLWLPDKLEKQLAFMQANDYPFSYAAYDKIDENGQVFGHIGVPDRVCYSDLLKTCSIGCLTAIYDTQYFGKVSMPLIRKRQDLGLWLKLLKKTDYAYGLNQTLAQYRVRTDSISANKANAAKFTWRLYREVEGLNLIKASYYFSHYAVRGLLRTKAPGLARRLGVLK
;
A
#
# COMPACT_ATOMS: atom_id res chain seq x y z
N MET A 1 -15.55 -11.43 15.06
CA MET A 1 -14.54 -11.40 13.97
C MET A 1 -14.41 -9.95 13.57
N SER A 2 -13.21 -9.41 13.47
CA SER A 2 -12.99 -8.02 13.07
C SER A 2 -13.48 -7.77 11.65
N PHE A 3 -13.98 -6.55 11.38
CA PHE A 3 -14.48 -6.20 10.05
C PHE A 3 -13.35 -5.85 9.08
N VAL A 4 -12.27 -5.24 9.59
CA VAL A 4 -11.07 -4.86 8.82
C VAL A 4 -9.83 -5.48 9.44
N SER A 5 -8.99 -6.14 8.63
CA SER A 5 -7.63 -6.50 9.00
C SER A 5 -6.65 -5.52 8.36
N ILE A 6 -5.87 -4.86 9.20
CA ILE A 6 -4.84 -3.89 8.81
C ILE A 6 -3.50 -4.62 8.79
N ILE A 7 -2.82 -4.61 7.65
CA ILE A 7 -1.60 -5.35 7.38
C ILE A 7 -0.40 -4.41 7.44
N THR A 8 0.48 -4.60 8.43
CA THR A 8 1.67 -3.77 8.64
C THR A 8 2.94 -4.61 8.70
N PRO A 9 3.78 -4.59 7.65
CA PRO A 9 5.12 -5.13 7.74
C PRO A 9 6.01 -4.18 8.52
N SER A 10 6.87 -4.71 9.40
CA SER A 10 7.81 -3.92 10.20
C SER A 10 9.22 -4.51 10.07
N HIS A 11 10.23 -3.65 9.87
CA HIS A 11 11.64 -4.00 9.99
C HIS A 11 12.45 -2.75 10.32
N ASN A 12 13.11 -2.76 11.49
CA ASN A 12 13.89 -1.63 11.99
C ASN A 12 13.12 -0.30 11.91
N SER A 13 11.93 -0.28 12.50
CA SER A 13 10.97 0.83 12.39
C SER A 13 10.76 1.59 13.70
N VAL A 14 11.65 1.43 14.69
CA VAL A 14 11.53 2.01 16.04
C VAL A 14 11.22 3.51 16.03
N GLN A 15 11.71 4.24 15.04
CA GLN A 15 11.53 5.69 14.93
C GLN A 15 10.08 6.08 14.65
N PHE A 16 9.31 5.26 13.91
CA PHE A 16 8.00 5.65 13.39
C PHE A 16 6.86 4.73 13.82
N ILE A 17 7.15 3.48 14.19
CA ILE A 17 6.11 2.47 14.43
C ILE A 17 5.09 2.89 15.50
N SER A 18 5.51 3.63 16.53
CA SER A 18 4.60 4.09 17.60
C SER A 18 3.55 5.06 17.06
N VAL A 19 3.94 6.03 16.24
CA VAL A 19 3.00 7.00 15.65
C VAL A 19 2.13 6.35 14.57
N THR A 20 2.64 5.35 13.86
CA THR A 20 1.86 4.53 12.93
C THR A 20 0.76 3.76 13.66
N ILE A 21 1.09 3.05 14.74
CA ILE A 21 0.10 2.32 15.57
C ILE A 21 -0.92 3.30 16.16
N GLN A 22 -0.47 4.45 16.69
CA GLN A 22 -1.36 5.47 17.24
C GLN A 22 -2.36 5.96 16.19
N SER A 23 -1.97 6.14 14.93
CA SER A 23 -2.87 6.56 13.86
C SER A 23 -3.96 5.53 13.54
N VAL A 24 -3.76 4.26 13.88
CA VAL A 24 -4.79 3.21 13.82
C VAL A 24 -5.68 3.24 15.04
N LEU A 25 -5.13 3.45 16.24
CA LEU A 25 -5.91 3.59 17.46
C LEU A 25 -6.86 4.79 17.41
N ASP A 26 -6.46 5.87 16.74
CA ASP A 26 -7.23 7.12 16.59
C ASP A 26 -8.33 7.02 15.51
N GLN A 27 -8.51 5.85 14.83
CA GLN A 27 -9.56 5.70 13.83
C GLN A 27 -10.96 5.79 14.44
N SER A 28 -11.85 6.58 13.81
CA SER A 28 -13.27 6.70 14.20
C SER A 28 -14.04 5.38 14.06
N PHE A 29 -13.64 4.53 13.10
CA PHE A 29 -14.15 3.17 12.93
C PHE A 29 -13.37 2.21 13.82
N SER A 30 -14.03 1.49 14.73
CA SER A 30 -13.37 0.71 15.79
C SER A 30 -13.32 -0.81 15.57
N ASP A 31 -14.06 -1.37 14.59
CA ASP A 31 -14.09 -2.83 14.34
C ASP A 31 -12.98 -3.26 13.39
N TRP A 32 -11.74 -3.23 13.88
CA TRP A 32 -10.53 -3.62 13.16
C TRP A 32 -9.62 -4.50 14.02
N GLU A 33 -8.74 -5.21 13.37
CA GLU A 33 -7.52 -5.80 13.94
C GLU A 33 -6.31 -5.24 13.19
N LEU A 34 -5.21 -5.00 13.92
CA LEU A 34 -3.93 -4.60 13.37
C LEU A 34 -2.95 -5.75 13.50
N ILE A 35 -2.50 -6.29 12.36
CA ILE A 35 -1.54 -7.41 12.32
C ILE A 35 -0.19 -6.87 11.86
N ILE A 36 0.72 -6.75 12.81
CA ILE A 36 2.09 -6.31 12.58
C ILE A 36 2.96 -7.54 12.45
N VAL A 37 3.68 -7.66 11.33
CA VAL A 37 4.65 -8.74 11.13
C VAL A 37 6.05 -8.15 11.14
N ASP A 38 6.80 -8.47 12.18
CA ASP A 38 8.20 -8.06 12.30
C ASP A 38 9.10 -9.01 11.50
N ASP A 39 9.81 -8.43 10.54
CA ASP A 39 10.71 -9.12 9.62
C ASP A 39 12.15 -9.15 10.19
N CYS A 40 12.30 -9.72 11.41
CA CYS A 40 13.57 -9.89 12.11
C CYS A 40 14.28 -8.55 12.37
N SER A 41 13.62 -7.62 13.05
CA SER A 41 14.23 -6.34 13.49
C SER A 41 15.38 -6.58 14.46
N THR A 42 16.37 -5.69 14.38
CA THR A 42 17.57 -5.67 15.25
C THR A 42 17.61 -4.43 16.16
N ASP A 43 16.65 -3.55 16.00
CA ASP A 43 16.41 -2.39 16.87
C ASP A 43 15.29 -2.68 17.88
N ASN A 44 14.88 -1.68 18.66
CA ASN A 44 13.85 -1.83 19.68
C ASN A 44 12.40 -1.79 19.11
N SER A 45 12.20 -2.07 17.81
CA SER A 45 10.87 -2.07 17.19
C SER A 45 9.92 -3.07 17.84
N VAL A 46 10.42 -4.26 18.14
CA VAL A 46 9.64 -5.35 18.74
C VAL A 46 9.13 -4.95 20.12
N GLU A 47 10.00 -4.38 20.95
CA GLU A 47 9.67 -3.92 22.31
C GLU A 47 8.59 -2.82 22.27
N VAL A 48 8.71 -1.87 21.35
CA VAL A 48 7.71 -0.81 21.16
C VAL A 48 6.37 -1.42 20.74
N ILE A 49 6.35 -2.30 19.73
CA ILE A 49 5.11 -2.94 19.28
C ILE A 49 4.47 -3.77 20.39
N GLN A 50 5.29 -4.53 21.15
CA GLN A 50 4.83 -5.37 22.24
C GLN A 50 4.10 -4.56 23.32
N SER A 51 4.58 -3.35 23.62
CA SER A 51 3.90 -2.46 24.59
C SER A 51 2.49 -2.07 24.16
N PHE A 52 2.20 -1.94 22.86
CA PHE A 52 0.86 -1.69 22.34
C PHE A 52 0.00 -2.96 22.33
N VAL A 53 0.58 -4.13 22.02
CA VAL A 53 -0.12 -5.42 22.10
C VAL A 53 -0.66 -5.69 23.49
N GLU A 54 0.10 -5.33 24.53
CA GLU A 54 -0.30 -5.49 25.94
C GLU A 54 -1.45 -4.54 26.36
N GLN A 55 -1.60 -3.42 25.65
CA GLN A 55 -2.62 -2.40 25.96
C GLN A 55 -3.92 -2.59 25.16
N ASP A 56 -3.87 -3.17 23.94
CA ASP A 56 -5.02 -3.35 23.07
C ASP A 56 -5.00 -4.72 22.37
N SER A 57 -5.97 -5.56 22.72
CA SER A 57 -6.09 -6.93 22.19
C SER A 57 -6.38 -7.01 20.68
N ARG A 58 -6.74 -5.90 20.02
CA ARG A 58 -6.91 -5.82 18.57
C ARG A 58 -5.59 -5.75 17.83
N ILE A 59 -4.47 -5.45 18.52
CA ILE A 59 -3.13 -5.40 17.96
C ILE A 59 -2.44 -6.75 18.13
N LYS A 60 -1.89 -7.28 17.06
CA LYS A 60 -1.21 -8.58 17.04
C LYS A 60 0.19 -8.43 16.48
N LEU A 61 1.17 -9.04 17.11
CA LEU A 61 2.54 -9.11 16.65
C LEU A 61 2.88 -10.55 16.24
N ILE A 62 3.38 -10.72 15.01
CA ILE A 62 3.97 -11.96 14.53
C ILE A 62 5.45 -11.66 14.23
N ARG A 63 6.36 -12.50 14.70
CA ARG A 63 7.80 -12.34 14.46
C ARG A 63 8.28 -13.41 13.50
N LEU A 64 8.95 -13.00 12.42
CA LEU A 64 9.65 -13.93 11.55
C LEU A 64 11.00 -14.33 12.15
N SER A 65 11.44 -15.55 11.87
CA SER A 65 12.71 -16.08 12.38
C SER A 65 13.94 -15.55 11.63
N GLU A 66 13.72 -15.02 10.42
CA GLU A 66 14.77 -14.45 9.56
C GLU A 66 14.22 -13.29 8.74
N ASN A 67 15.08 -12.39 8.25
CA ASN A 67 14.68 -11.31 7.35
C ASN A 67 14.33 -11.86 5.97
N SER A 68 13.04 -12.00 5.72
CA SER A 68 12.46 -12.59 4.51
C SER A 68 11.93 -11.53 3.52
N GLY A 69 11.87 -10.27 3.92
CA GLY A 69 11.43 -9.13 3.14
C GLY A 69 9.93 -8.83 3.26
N ALA A 70 9.58 -7.59 2.95
CA ALA A 70 8.24 -7.03 3.15
C ALA A 70 7.10 -7.82 2.46
N ALA A 71 7.38 -8.54 1.36
CA ALA A 71 6.37 -9.38 0.72
C ALA A 71 5.97 -10.58 1.57
N VAL A 72 6.95 -11.25 2.19
CA VAL A 72 6.72 -12.38 3.10
C VAL A 72 5.99 -11.87 4.35
N ALA A 73 6.46 -10.78 4.96
CA ALA A 73 5.81 -10.19 6.12
C ALA A 73 4.34 -9.83 5.85
N ARG A 74 4.04 -9.15 4.72
CA ARG A 74 2.64 -8.85 4.35
C ARG A 74 1.82 -10.09 4.08
N ASN A 75 2.38 -11.11 3.41
CA ASN A 75 1.67 -12.36 3.14
C ASN A 75 1.36 -13.14 4.44
N THR A 76 2.29 -13.16 5.39
CA THR A 76 2.05 -13.75 6.72
C THR A 76 0.92 -13.03 7.44
N ALA A 77 0.87 -11.69 7.38
CA ALA A 77 -0.22 -10.93 7.96
C ALA A 77 -1.56 -11.16 7.23
N ILE A 78 -1.57 -11.22 5.89
CA ILE A 78 -2.78 -11.52 5.09
C ILE A 78 -3.31 -12.91 5.44
N GLU A 79 -2.45 -13.90 5.62
CA GLU A 79 -2.87 -15.26 6.00
C GLU A 79 -3.50 -15.29 7.39
N ALA A 80 -2.94 -14.55 8.34
CA ALA A 80 -3.45 -14.44 9.71
C ALA A 80 -4.73 -13.58 9.82
N ALA A 81 -5.05 -12.75 8.82
CA ALA A 81 -6.17 -11.83 8.81
C ALA A 81 -7.52 -12.55 8.96
N GLN A 82 -8.45 -11.98 9.72
CA GLN A 82 -9.79 -12.52 9.97
C GLN A 82 -10.90 -11.59 9.47
N GLY A 83 -10.55 -10.35 9.12
CA GLY A 83 -11.49 -9.34 8.66
C GLY A 83 -12.01 -9.59 7.24
N ARG A 84 -13.22 -9.10 6.99
CA ARG A 84 -13.79 -9.06 5.64
C ARG A 84 -12.97 -8.18 4.71
N TYR A 85 -12.51 -7.04 5.19
CA TYR A 85 -11.69 -6.12 4.40
C TYR A 85 -10.23 -6.24 4.81
N ILE A 86 -9.34 -6.23 3.82
CA ILE A 86 -7.89 -6.12 4.03
C ILE A 86 -7.44 -4.73 3.62
N ALA A 87 -6.82 -4.03 4.55
CA ALA A 87 -6.21 -2.72 4.36
C ALA A 87 -4.69 -2.79 4.63
N PHE A 88 -3.92 -1.89 4.05
CA PHE A 88 -2.45 -1.89 4.16
C PHE A 88 -1.96 -0.58 4.77
N LEU A 89 -1.01 -0.69 5.70
CA LEU A 89 -0.33 0.45 6.31
C LEU A 89 1.13 0.09 6.56
N ASP A 90 2.06 0.79 5.95
CA ASP A 90 3.47 0.57 6.19
C ASP A 90 3.91 1.20 7.52
N SER A 91 4.95 0.64 8.16
CA SER A 91 5.36 0.96 9.55
C SER A 91 5.92 2.37 9.76
N ASP A 92 5.98 3.19 8.72
CA ASP A 92 6.43 4.58 8.73
C ASP A 92 5.39 5.58 8.18
N ASP A 93 4.23 5.09 7.74
CA ASP A 93 3.12 5.89 7.22
C ASP A 93 2.05 6.15 8.28
N LEU A 94 1.12 7.07 7.99
CA LEU A 94 0.03 7.46 8.89
C LEU A 94 -1.32 7.43 8.19
N TRP A 95 -2.37 7.10 8.93
CA TRP A 95 -3.74 7.29 8.52
C TRP A 95 -4.36 8.52 9.19
N LEU A 96 -5.25 9.21 8.46
CA LEU A 96 -6.10 10.24 9.06
C LEU A 96 -7.25 9.58 9.84
N PRO A 97 -7.79 10.23 10.89
CA PRO A 97 -8.70 9.57 11.84
C PRO A 97 -9.98 8.97 11.24
N ASP A 98 -10.46 9.51 10.13
CA ASP A 98 -11.71 9.12 9.47
C ASP A 98 -11.51 8.21 8.24
N LYS A 99 -10.28 7.68 8.05
CA LYS A 99 -9.92 6.94 6.84
C LYS A 99 -10.73 5.66 6.68
N LEU A 100 -10.80 4.83 7.69
CA LEU A 100 -11.53 3.56 7.59
C LEU A 100 -13.03 3.81 7.40
N GLU A 101 -13.63 4.69 8.20
CA GLU A 101 -15.05 5.01 8.11
C GLU A 101 -15.45 5.50 6.72
N LYS A 102 -14.76 6.52 6.19
CA LYS A 102 -15.07 7.11 4.89
C LYS A 102 -14.86 6.15 3.74
N GLN A 103 -13.75 5.42 3.76
CA GLN A 103 -13.42 4.54 2.64
C GLN A 103 -14.30 3.29 2.63
N LEU A 104 -14.65 2.72 3.79
CA LEU A 104 -15.59 1.61 3.88
C LEU A 104 -17.00 2.02 3.47
N ALA A 105 -17.47 3.20 3.92
CA ALA A 105 -18.75 3.74 3.48
C ALA A 105 -18.81 3.92 1.96
N PHE A 106 -17.72 4.43 1.35
CA PHE A 106 -17.60 4.57 -0.10
C PHE A 106 -17.68 3.22 -0.81
N MET A 107 -16.98 2.19 -0.30
CA MET A 107 -17.02 0.84 -0.87
C MET A 107 -18.41 0.21 -0.77
N GLN A 108 -19.03 0.28 0.42
CA GLN A 108 -20.33 -0.34 0.68
C GLN A 108 -21.48 0.32 -0.08
N ALA A 109 -21.50 1.66 -0.12
CA ALA A 109 -22.56 2.40 -0.82
C ALA A 109 -22.60 2.14 -2.34
N ASN A 110 -21.50 1.65 -2.91
CA ASN A 110 -21.36 1.45 -4.36
C ASN A 110 -21.04 -0.01 -4.75
N ASP A 111 -21.03 -0.94 -3.80
CA ASP A 111 -20.62 -2.34 -4.00
C ASP A 111 -19.22 -2.48 -4.65
N TYR A 112 -18.28 -1.62 -4.25
CA TYR A 112 -16.93 -1.63 -4.80
C TYR A 112 -16.04 -2.63 -4.05
N PRO A 113 -15.54 -3.70 -4.70
CA PRO A 113 -14.73 -4.71 -4.03
C PRO A 113 -13.28 -4.29 -3.77
N PHE A 114 -12.78 -3.25 -4.46
CA PHE A 114 -11.43 -2.75 -4.32
C PHE A 114 -11.40 -1.23 -4.45
N SER A 115 -10.87 -0.55 -3.44
CA SER A 115 -10.74 0.91 -3.43
C SER A 115 -9.36 1.38 -2.96
N TYR A 116 -9.07 2.64 -3.27
CA TYR A 116 -7.88 3.39 -2.84
C TYR A 116 -8.25 4.86 -2.67
N ALA A 117 -7.39 5.63 -2.01
CA ALA A 117 -7.68 7.04 -1.72
C ALA A 117 -6.48 7.95 -2.03
N ALA A 118 -6.73 9.28 -2.06
CA ALA A 118 -5.69 10.29 -2.11
C ALA A 118 -4.91 10.33 -0.77
N TYR A 119 -3.69 10.84 -0.82
CA TYR A 119 -2.82 10.96 0.34
C TYR A 119 -1.87 12.13 0.22
N ASP A 120 -1.40 12.62 1.35
CA ASP A 120 -0.35 13.63 1.40
C ASP A 120 1.03 13.00 1.56
N LYS A 121 2.07 13.72 1.16
CA LYS A 121 3.45 13.39 1.45
C LYS A 121 3.93 14.19 2.65
N ILE A 122 4.53 13.48 3.59
CA ILE A 122 5.17 14.09 4.76
C ILE A 122 6.67 13.79 4.78
N ASP A 123 7.44 14.68 5.38
CA ASP A 123 8.85 14.45 5.67
C ASP A 123 9.02 13.59 6.95
N GLU A 124 10.24 13.35 7.36
CA GLU A 124 10.57 12.58 8.57
C GLU A 124 10.02 13.23 9.86
N ASN A 125 9.78 14.55 9.86
CA ASN A 125 9.22 15.31 10.98
C ASN A 125 7.67 15.38 10.94
N GLY A 126 7.02 14.79 9.92
CA GLY A 126 5.57 14.84 9.75
C GLY A 126 5.05 16.10 9.05
N GLN A 127 5.94 16.95 8.49
CA GLN A 127 5.52 18.14 7.77
C GLN A 127 5.02 17.79 6.36
N VAL A 128 3.81 18.25 6.03
CA VAL A 128 3.22 18.04 4.69
C VAL A 128 3.94 18.92 3.66
N PHE A 129 4.43 18.30 2.59
CA PHE A 129 5.09 19.02 1.49
C PHE A 129 4.56 18.69 0.10
N GLY A 130 3.58 17.80 -0.02
CA GLY A 130 2.99 17.44 -1.29
C GLY A 130 1.70 16.67 -1.14
N HIS A 131 0.89 16.70 -2.21
CA HIS A 131 -0.39 16.00 -2.31
C HIS A 131 -0.38 15.06 -3.50
N ILE A 132 -0.99 13.89 -3.37
CA ILE A 132 -1.20 12.91 -4.43
C ILE A 132 -2.70 12.64 -4.55
N GLY A 133 -3.32 13.26 -5.55
CA GLY A 133 -4.68 12.93 -5.94
C GLY A 133 -4.74 11.63 -6.74
N VAL A 134 -5.93 11.05 -6.83
CA VAL A 134 -6.14 9.74 -7.47
C VAL A 134 -7.23 9.82 -8.55
N PRO A 135 -7.14 9.00 -9.61
CA PRO A 135 -8.23 8.84 -10.56
C PRO A 135 -9.43 8.15 -9.91
N ASP A 136 -10.65 8.46 -10.38
CA ASP A 136 -11.89 7.91 -9.84
C ASP A 136 -11.97 6.38 -9.99
N ARG A 137 -11.32 5.84 -11.01
CA ARG A 137 -11.15 4.40 -11.22
C ARG A 137 -9.94 4.10 -12.09
N VAL A 138 -9.41 2.90 -11.96
CA VAL A 138 -8.34 2.36 -12.82
C VAL A 138 -8.60 0.89 -13.11
N CYS A 139 -8.26 0.49 -14.34
CA CYS A 139 -8.30 -0.92 -14.74
C CYS A 139 -6.88 -1.53 -14.76
N TYR A 140 -6.79 -2.82 -15.04
CA TYR A 140 -5.55 -3.56 -15.18
C TYR A 140 -4.54 -2.88 -16.12
N SER A 141 -5.00 -2.47 -17.33
CA SER A 141 -4.13 -1.84 -18.33
C SER A 141 -3.61 -0.46 -17.91
N ASP A 142 -4.34 0.26 -17.05
CA ASP A 142 -3.91 1.56 -16.54
C ASP A 142 -2.79 1.40 -15.52
N LEU A 143 -2.89 0.41 -14.63
CA LEU A 143 -1.84 0.12 -13.65
C LEU A 143 -0.55 -0.39 -14.30
N LEU A 144 -0.64 -1.13 -15.39
CA LEU A 144 0.55 -1.49 -16.18
C LEU A 144 1.26 -0.25 -16.77
N LYS A 145 0.53 0.82 -17.11
CA LYS A 145 1.13 2.07 -17.60
C LYS A 145 1.70 2.93 -16.48
N THR A 146 1.08 2.91 -15.30
CA THR A 146 1.54 3.65 -14.12
C THR A 146 0.78 3.21 -12.88
N CYS A 147 1.48 2.89 -11.79
CA CYS A 147 0.84 2.62 -10.52
C CYS A 147 0.33 3.93 -9.91
N SER A 148 -1.00 4.06 -9.79
CA SER A 148 -1.67 5.18 -9.14
C SER A 148 -2.31 4.82 -7.81
N ILE A 149 -2.17 3.58 -7.35
CA ILE A 149 -2.67 3.09 -6.07
C ILE A 149 -1.52 3.12 -5.06
N GLY A 150 -1.64 3.97 -4.05
CA GLY A 150 -0.73 3.97 -2.90
C GLY A 150 -1.04 2.81 -1.96
N CYS A 151 -0.02 2.03 -1.57
CA CYS A 151 -0.20 0.85 -0.70
C CYS A 151 -0.96 1.21 0.58
N LEU A 152 -0.57 2.29 1.24
CA LEU A 152 -1.16 2.78 2.50
C LEU A 152 -2.65 3.18 2.40
N THR A 153 -3.19 3.30 1.19
CA THR A 153 -4.60 3.68 0.97
C THR A 153 -5.47 2.55 0.45
N ALA A 154 -4.89 1.43 0.05
CA ALA A 154 -5.61 0.35 -0.59
C ALA A 154 -6.45 -0.47 0.40
N ILE A 155 -7.70 -0.77 0.02
CA ILE A 155 -8.59 -1.71 0.73
C ILE A 155 -9.25 -2.63 -0.29
N TYR A 156 -9.28 -3.96 -0.01
CA TYR A 156 -10.04 -4.89 -0.81
C TYR A 156 -10.92 -5.83 0.04
N ASP A 157 -12.01 -6.32 -0.55
CA ASP A 157 -12.99 -7.20 0.08
C ASP A 157 -12.62 -8.67 -0.12
N THR A 158 -12.37 -9.40 0.98
CA THR A 158 -12.03 -10.83 0.94
C THR A 158 -13.23 -11.72 0.59
N GLN A 159 -14.46 -11.26 0.78
CA GLN A 159 -15.64 -12.00 0.32
C GLN A 159 -15.71 -12.06 -1.21
N TYR A 160 -15.20 -11.05 -1.89
CA TYR A 160 -15.13 -11.01 -3.35
C TYR A 160 -13.87 -11.72 -3.90
N PHE A 161 -12.70 -11.46 -3.33
CA PHE A 161 -11.42 -11.92 -3.88
C PHE A 161 -10.84 -13.16 -3.21
N GLY A 162 -11.27 -13.48 -1.99
CA GLY A 162 -10.49 -14.32 -1.06
C GLY A 162 -9.27 -13.57 -0.52
N LYS A 163 -8.46 -14.24 0.28
CA LYS A 163 -7.14 -13.74 0.66
C LYS A 163 -6.18 -13.89 -0.52
N VAL A 164 -5.60 -12.80 -0.98
CA VAL A 164 -4.71 -12.78 -2.16
C VAL A 164 -3.30 -12.37 -1.75
N SER A 165 -2.33 -13.26 -1.92
CA SER A 165 -0.93 -12.99 -1.58
C SER A 165 -0.22 -12.13 -2.61
N MET A 166 0.68 -11.26 -2.13
CA MET A 166 1.64 -10.51 -2.94
C MET A 166 2.65 -11.44 -3.60
N PRO A 167 3.13 -11.14 -4.81
CA PRO A 167 4.23 -11.90 -5.41
C PRO A 167 5.52 -11.69 -4.61
N LEU A 168 6.32 -12.76 -4.47
CA LEU A 168 7.57 -12.75 -3.71
C LEU A 168 8.70 -12.09 -4.52
N ILE A 169 8.53 -10.82 -4.82
CA ILE A 169 9.53 -9.96 -5.46
C ILE A 169 9.93 -8.85 -4.48
N ARG A 170 11.18 -8.41 -4.55
CA ARG A 170 11.72 -7.49 -3.54
C ARG A 170 11.13 -6.06 -3.60
N LYS A 171 10.61 -5.64 -4.76
CA LYS A 171 9.95 -4.34 -4.98
C LYS A 171 8.76 -4.53 -5.92
N ARG A 172 7.77 -3.64 -5.86
CA ARG A 172 6.54 -3.70 -6.68
C ARG A 172 5.61 -4.87 -6.32
N GLN A 173 5.78 -5.46 -5.14
CA GLN A 173 4.89 -6.52 -4.68
C GLN A 173 3.44 -6.03 -4.53
N ASP A 174 3.25 -4.79 -4.10
CA ASP A 174 1.97 -4.08 -4.04
C ASP A 174 1.31 -3.99 -5.42
N LEU A 175 2.02 -3.46 -6.42
CA LEU A 175 1.53 -3.43 -7.80
C LEU A 175 1.17 -4.83 -8.31
N GLY A 176 1.99 -5.84 -7.98
CA GLY A 176 1.70 -7.23 -8.36
C GLY A 176 0.41 -7.76 -7.74
N LEU A 177 0.10 -7.38 -6.49
CA LEU A 177 -1.18 -7.71 -5.86
C LEU A 177 -2.34 -6.98 -6.56
N TRP A 178 -2.21 -5.68 -6.82
CA TRP A 178 -3.26 -4.92 -7.51
C TRP A 178 -3.59 -5.48 -8.89
N LEU A 179 -2.58 -5.90 -9.64
CA LEU A 179 -2.78 -6.55 -10.93
C LEU A 179 -3.50 -7.90 -10.79
N LYS A 180 -3.20 -8.70 -9.74
CA LYS A 180 -3.95 -9.95 -9.48
C LYS A 180 -5.42 -9.68 -9.16
N LEU A 181 -5.73 -8.65 -8.36
CA LEU A 181 -7.10 -8.26 -8.06
C LEU A 181 -7.83 -7.78 -9.33
N LEU A 182 -7.19 -6.94 -10.14
CA LEU A 182 -7.75 -6.40 -11.38
C LEU A 182 -7.87 -7.40 -12.54
N LYS A 183 -7.40 -8.64 -12.37
CA LYS A 183 -7.77 -9.76 -13.25
C LYS A 183 -9.12 -10.37 -12.89
N LYS A 184 -9.66 -10.06 -11.71
CA LYS A 184 -10.92 -10.61 -11.20
C LYS A 184 -12.06 -9.57 -11.16
N THR A 185 -11.73 -8.29 -11.32
CA THR A 185 -12.69 -7.17 -11.39
C THR A 185 -12.26 -6.19 -12.47
N ASP A 186 -13.21 -5.46 -13.04
CA ASP A 186 -12.92 -4.50 -14.12
C ASP A 186 -12.15 -3.28 -13.62
N TYR A 187 -12.43 -2.82 -12.39
CA TYR A 187 -11.89 -1.58 -11.84
C TYR A 187 -11.54 -1.68 -10.37
N ALA A 188 -10.51 -0.92 -9.96
CA ALA A 188 -10.34 -0.40 -8.62
C ALA A 188 -10.86 1.05 -8.60
N TYR A 189 -11.47 1.47 -7.50
CA TYR A 189 -12.18 2.74 -7.38
C TYR A 189 -11.47 3.70 -6.43
N GLY A 190 -11.25 4.91 -6.90
CA GLY A 190 -10.52 5.95 -6.18
C GLY A 190 -11.44 6.90 -5.44
N LEU A 191 -11.23 7.05 -4.15
CA LEU A 191 -11.83 8.11 -3.35
C LEU A 191 -10.86 9.31 -3.31
N ASN A 192 -11.19 10.38 -4.04
CA ASN A 192 -10.31 11.55 -4.13
C ASN A 192 -10.44 12.47 -2.89
N GLN A 193 -10.27 11.87 -1.73
CA GLN A 193 -10.12 12.53 -0.43
C GLN A 193 -8.80 12.11 0.18
N THR A 194 -8.08 13.04 0.79
CA THR A 194 -6.86 12.74 1.54
C THR A 194 -7.22 11.97 2.80
N LEU A 195 -6.79 10.71 2.89
CA LEU A 195 -7.10 9.83 4.01
C LEU A 195 -5.85 9.22 4.65
N ALA A 196 -4.66 9.51 4.12
CA ALA A 196 -3.41 8.96 4.62
C ALA A 196 -2.25 9.94 4.36
N GLN A 197 -1.13 9.69 5.03
CA GLN A 197 0.11 10.46 4.88
C GLN A 197 1.28 9.50 4.64
N TYR A 198 1.89 9.64 3.46
CA TYR A 198 3.05 8.85 3.03
C TYR A 198 4.34 9.53 3.47
N ARG A 199 5.15 8.85 4.28
CA ARG A 199 6.45 9.39 4.74
C ARG A 199 7.53 9.18 3.71
N VAL A 200 8.16 10.28 3.30
CA VAL A 200 9.32 10.25 2.39
C VAL A 200 10.59 10.29 3.21
N ARG A 201 11.36 9.21 3.14
CA ARG A 201 12.65 9.08 3.83
C ARG A 201 13.79 9.08 2.82
N THR A 202 14.95 9.59 3.24
CA THR A 202 16.17 9.63 2.41
C THR A 202 16.71 8.23 2.08
N ASP A 203 16.51 7.27 2.97
CA ASP A 203 16.94 5.86 2.87
C ASP A 203 15.86 4.89 2.36
N SER A 204 14.70 5.42 1.90
CA SER A 204 13.58 4.59 1.49
C SER A 204 13.92 3.64 0.33
N ILE A 205 13.35 2.43 0.40
CA ILE A 205 13.49 1.39 -0.65
C ILE A 205 13.04 1.91 -2.03
N SER A 206 12.13 2.89 -2.07
CA SER A 206 11.58 3.50 -3.28
C SER A 206 12.46 4.61 -3.89
N ALA A 207 13.46 5.14 -3.18
CA ALA A 207 14.28 6.28 -3.62
C ALA A 207 15.06 6.00 -4.92
N ASN A 208 15.51 4.75 -5.16
CA ASN A 208 16.31 4.41 -6.35
C ASN A 208 15.42 4.08 -7.55
N LYS A 209 15.28 5.06 -8.48
CA LYS A 209 14.43 4.95 -9.69
C LYS A 209 14.88 3.90 -10.69
N ALA A 210 16.20 3.69 -10.84
CA ALA A 210 16.75 2.66 -11.77
C ALA A 210 16.37 1.26 -11.29
N ASN A 211 16.50 1.00 -9.99
CA ASN A 211 16.05 -0.25 -9.41
C ASN A 211 14.53 -0.43 -9.54
N ALA A 212 13.74 0.63 -9.34
CA ALA A 212 12.28 0.57 -9.52
C ALA A 212 11.91 0.16 -10.96
N ALA A 213 12.59 0.68 -11.98
CA ALA A 213 12.40 0.31 -13.38
C ALA A 213 12.72 -1.16 -13.64
N LYS A 214 13.86 -1.66 -13.12
CA LYS A 214 14.26 -3.09 -13.24
C LYS A 214 13.19 -4.01 -12.65
N PHE A 215 12.68 -3.71 -11.44
CA PHE A 215 11.65 -4.53 -10.80
C PHE A 215 10.29 -4.42 -11.51
N THR A 216 9.95 -3.27 -12.11
CA THR A 216 8.75 -3.14 -12.95
C THR A 216 8.85 -4.02 -14.20
N TRP A 217 10.01 -4.06 -14.86
CA TRP A 217 10.26 -4.96 -15.99
C TRP A 217 10.13 -6.42 -15.58
N ARG A 218 10.75 -6.82 -14.45
CA ARG A 218 10.63 -8.18 -13.91
C ARG A 218 9.19 -8.54 -13.60
N LEU A 219 8.43 -7.64 -12.98
CA LEU A 219 7.01 -7.84 -12.72
C LEU A 219 6.25 -8.16 -14.02
N TYR A 220 6.47 -7.39 -15.09
CA TYR A 220 5.80 -7.65 -16.38
C TYR A 220 6.20 -8.98 -17.02
N ARG A 221 7.46 -9.33 -16.96
CA ARG A 221 7.98 -10.52 -17.63
C ARG A 221 7.83 -11.80 -16.82
N GLU A 222 8.15 -11.75 -15.53
CA GLU A 222 8.28 -12.95 -14.69
C GLU A 222 6.99 -13.23 -13.91
N VAL A 223 6.26 -12.20 -13.46
CA VAL A 223 5.04 -12.36 -12.64
C VAL A 223 3.77 -12.32 -13.51
N GLU A 224 3.68 -11.31 -14.40
CA GLU A 224 2.51 -11.14 -15.28
C GLU A 224 2.59 -11.98 -16.56
N GLY A 225 3.76 -12.53 -16.92
CA GLY A 225 3.95 -13.37 -18.09
C GLY A 225 3.74 -12.64 -19.43
N LEU A 226 3.82 -11.30 -19.44
CA LEU A 226 3.61 -10.54 -20.67
C LEU A 226 4.68 -10.88 -21.70
N ASN A 227 4.30 -11.06 -22.97
CA ASN A 227 5.26 -11.22 -24.05
C ASN A 227 6.10 -9.94 -24.22
N LEU A 228 7.23 -10.04 -24.95
CA LEU A 228 8.20 -8.93 -25.08
C LEU A 228 7.54 -7.64 -25.63
N ILE A 229 6.66 -7.78 -26.62
CA ILE A 229 6.00 -6.63 -27.28
C ILE A 229 5.10 -5.90 -26.28
N LYS A 230 4.22 -6.62 -25.57
CA LYS A 230 3.34 -6.04 -24.56
C LYS A 230 4.13 -5.44 -23.38
N ALA A 231 5.15 -6.17 -22.89
CA ALA A 231 6.01 -5.68 -21.82
C ALA A 231 6.71 -4.38 -22.21
N SER A 232 7.29 -4.30 -23.42
CA SER A 232 7.96 -3.09 -23.94
C SER A 232 6.97 -1.93 -24.11
N TYR A 233 5.76 -2.18 -24.60
CA TYR A 233 4.71 -1.17 -24.74
C TYR A 233 4.35 -0.56 -23.36
N TYR A 234 4.02 -1.36 -22.35
CA TYR A 234 3.68 -0.86 -21.04
C TYR A 234 4.87 -0.21 -20.32
N PHE A 235 6.06 -0.76 -20.51
CA PHE A 235 7.26 -0.19 -19.91
C PHE A 235 7.65 1.17 -20.50
N SER A 236 7.44 1.40 -21.81
CA SER A 236 7.64 2.72 -22.43
C SER A 236 6.69 3.76 -21.83
N HIS A 237 5.41 3.41 -21.63
CA HIS A 237 4.45 4.27 -20.93
C HIS A 237 4.88 4.58 -19.50
N TYR A 238 5.30 3.56 -18.75
CA TYR A 238 5.80 3.73 -17.38
C TYR A 238 6.99 4.69 -17.34
N ALA A 239 7.98 4.51 -18.22
CA ALA A 239 9.17 5.34 -18.28
C ALA A 239 8.85 6.80 -18.66
N VAL A 240 8.06 7.01 -19.72
CA VAL A 240 7.65 8.35 -20.18
C VAL A 240 6.84 9.09 -19.09
N ARG A 241 5.84 8.43 -18.49
CA ARG A 241 5.04 9.02 -17.41
C ARG A 241 5.90 9.33 -16.17
N GLY A 242 6.86 8.46 -15.83
CA GLY A 242 7.81 8.70 -14.75
C GLY A 242 8.70 9.92 -14.98
N LEU A 243 9.19 10.09 -16.22
CA LEU A 243 9.98 11.27 -16.63
C LEU A 243 9.14 12.55 -16.58
N LEU A 244 7.93 12.53 -17.12
CA LEU A 244 7.02 13.69 -17.12
C LEU A 244 6.71 14.15 -15.70
N ARG A 245 6.38 13.23 -14.78
CA ARG A 245 6.13 13.56 -13.37
C ARG A 245 7.31 14.22 -12.68
N THR A 246 8.54 13.86 -13.08
CA THR A 246 9.76 14.36 -12.41
C THR A 246 10.29 15.64 -13.04
N LYS A 247 10.33 15.70 -14.40
CA LYS A 247 11.02 16.79 -15.10
C LYS A 247 10.07 17.85 -15.64
N ALA A 248 8.77 17.54 -15.80
CA ALA A 248 7.78 18.45 -16.37
C ALA A 248 6.41 18.28 -15.68
N PRO A 249 6.30 18.54 -14.34
CA PRO A 249 5.06 18.31 -13.60
C PRO A 249 3.87 19.09 -14.12
N GLY A 250 4.07 20.31 -14.62
CA GLY A 250 3.02 21.13 -15.24
C GLY A 250 2.46 20.49 -16.52
N LEU A 251 3.32 19.93 -17.38
CA LEU A 251 2.90 19.19 -18.55
C LEU A 251 2.22 17.86 -18.17
N ALA A 252 2.74 17.18 -17.16
CA ALA A 252 2.16 15.94 -16.64
C ALA A 252 0.72 16.15 -16.15
N ARG A 253 0.42 17.28 -15.48
CA ARG A 253 -0.94 17.65 -15.08
C ARG A 253 -1.84 17.92 -16.28
N ARG A 254 -1.36 18.68 -17.28
CA ARG A 254 -2.13 18.97 -18.51
C ARG A 254 -2.48 17.70 -19.31
N LEU A 255 -1.60 16.70 -19.30
CA LEU A 255 -1.79 15.41 -19.96
C LEU A 255 -2.53 14.37 -19.11
N GLY A 256 -3.01 14.73 -17.91
CA GLY A 256 -3.69 13.82 -17.00
C GLY A 256 -2.80 12.69 -16.43
N VAL A 257 -1.49 12.88 -16.47
CA VAL A 257 -0.49 11.92 -15.91
C VAL A 257 -0.29 12.14 -14.40
N LEU A 258 -0.55 13.36 -13.93
CA LEU A 258 -0.65 13.76 -12.51
C LEU A 258 -2.04 14.38 -12.29
N LYS A 259 -2.68 13.99 -11.21
CA LYS A 259 -3.86 14.66 -10.64
C LYS A 259 -3.47 15.51 -9.45
#